data_62093ddb6accadcf965320ed1554cfed
#
_entry.id   62093ddb6accadcf965320ed1554cfed
#
_cell.length_a   1.000
_cell.length_b   1.000
_cell.length_c   1.000
_cell.angle_alpha   90.00
_cell.angle_beta   90.00
_cell.angle_gamma   90.00
#
_symmetry.space_group_name_H-M   'P 1'
#
loop_
_entity.id
_entity.type
_entity.pdbx_description
1 polymer ?
#
loop_
_entity_poly.entity_id
_entity_poly.type
_entity_poly.pdbx_seq_one_letter_code
_entity_poly.pdbx_strand_id
1 'polypeptide(L)'
;AGVHARGQTASVVLHGKAEDGFFTEKVNKLLPPDIRIREAGLEKNGFHARKSAVGKRYVYQIDTDEKPDVFDRRYTYHFPKKLDIAAMQQAAELLTGTHEFAAYTDKKDETSTKRTIYAIMVGGQGGRINIQYEGTGFLYHMVRILTGTLLEVGMGTRRIESVTIALEAKDRTKAGFLAPARGLFLDEVYYKEKSWRE
;
A
#
# COMPACT_ATOMS: atom_id res chain seq x y z
N ALA A 1 -9.85 -7.12 -5.42
CA ALA A 1 -9.72 -8.39 -4.73
C ALA A 1 -8.25 -8.81 -4.67
N GLY A 2 -7.85 -9.61 -3.65
CA GLY A 2 -6.50 -10.17 -3.52
C GLY A 2 -5.46 -9.28 -2.81
N VAL A 3 -5.82 -8.09 -2.34
CA VAL A 3 -4.98 -7.27 -1.46
C VAL A 3 -5.26 -7.68 -0.01
N HIS A 4 -4.20 -7.82 0.77
CA HIS A 4 -4.26 -8.18 2.19
C HIS A 4 -4.30 -6.94 3.08
N ALA A 5 -4.65 -7.14 4.36
CA ALA A 5 -4.58 -6.08 5.34
C ALA A 5 -4.12 -6.63 6.70
N ARG A 6 -3.16 -5.95 7.33
CA ARG A 6 -2.75 -6.17 8.72
C ARG A 6 -3.41 -5.16 9.67
N GLY A 7 -3.77 -3.99 9.15
CA GLY A 7 -4.33 -2.87 9.90
C GLY A 7 -5.56 -2.23 9.25
N GLN A 8 -6.47 -3.03 8.66
CA GLN A 8 -7.74 -2.51 8.18
C GLN A 8 -8.58 -2.00 9.34
N THR A 9 -9.15 -0.81 9.20
CA THR A 9 -10.08 -0.24 10.18
C THR A 9 -11.47 -0.10 9.56
N ALA A 10 -12.50 -0.43 10.33
CA ALA A 10 -13.90 -0.24 9.95
C ALA A 10 -14.64 0.50 11.08
N SER A 11 -15.64 1.30 10.73
CA SER A 11 -16.58 1.90 11.68
C SER A 11 -17.95 1.29 11.50
N VAL A 12 -18.58 0.93 12.61
CA VAL A 12 -19.94 0.37 12.66
C VAL A 12 -20.76 1.15 13.67
N VAL A 13 -22.05 1.27 13.45
CA VAL A 13 -22.98 1.85 14.42
C VAL A 13 -23.66 0.67 15.14
N LEU A 14 -23.57 0.69 16.47
CA LEU A 14 -24.23 -0.30 17.32
C LEU A 14 -25.39 0.34 18.06
N HIS A 15 -26.51 -0.38 18.16
CA HIS A 15 -27.63 0.00 19.01
C HIS A 15 -27.49 -0.72 20.35
N GLY A 16 -27.32 0.03 21.44
CA GLY A 16 -27.16 -0.49 22.79
C GLY A 16 -25.77 -0.23 23.37
N LYS A 17 -25.52 -0.77 24.58
CA LYS A 17 -24.20 -0.68 25.23
C LYS A 17 -23.29 -1.76 24.66
N ALA A 18 -22.14 -1.36 24.17
CA ALA A 18 -21.04 -2.26 23.83
C ALA A 18 -20.01 -2.22 24.98
N GLU A 19 -19.72 -3.37 25.57
CA GLU A 19 -18.62 -3.51 26.52
C GLU A 19 -17.32 -3.80 25.73
N ASP A 20 -16.25 -3.11 26.07
CA ASP A 20 -14.93 -3.32 25.48
C ASP A 20 -14.49 -4.77 25.69
N GLY A 21 -13.98 -5.39 24.62
CA GLY A 21 -13.57 -6.80 24.62
C GLY A 21 -14.67 -7.80 24.31
N PHE A 22 -15.87 -7.64 24.83
CA PHE A 22 -17.00 -8.54 24.56
C PHE A 22 -17.41 -8.53 23.07
N PHE A 23 -17.44 -7.34 22.46
CA PHE A 23 -17.71 -7.19 21.03
C PHE A 23 -16.68 -7.95 20.18
N THR A 24 -15.39 -7.73 20.45
CA THR A 24 -14.30 -8.37 19.72
C THR A 24 -14.36 -9.89 19.81
N GLU A 25 -14.59 -10.43 21.01
CA GLU A 25 -14.69 -11.87 21.23
C GLU A 25 -15.88 -12.48 20.48
N LYS A 26 -17.04 -11.88 20.60
CA LYS A 26 -18.29 -12.38 19.96
C LYS A 26 -18.19 -12.35 18.44
N VAL A 27 -17.72 -11.24 17.87
CA VAL A 27 -17.61 -11.11 16.42
C VAL A 27 -16.55 -12.06 15.86
N ASN A 28 -15.42 -12.23 16.55
CA ASN A 28 -14.37 -13.16 16.12
C ASN A 28 -14.80 -14.63 16.09
N LYS A 29 -15.81 -15.02 16.87
CA LYS A 29 -16.40 -16.38 16.81
C LYS A 29 -17.21 -16.62 15.53
N LEU A 30 -17.70 -15.55 14.90
CA LEU A 30 -18.54 -15.60 13.70
C LEU A 30 -17.75 -15.34 12.40
N LEU A 31 -16.55 -14.76 12.51
CA LEU A 31 -15.72 -14.45 11.36
C LEU A 31 -15.03 -15.71 10.79
N PRO A 32 -14.82 -15.76 9.47
CA PRO A 32 -14.06 -16.83 8.84
C PRO A 32 -12.60 -16.81 9.32
N PRO A 33 -11.84 -17.91 9.15
CA PRO A 33 -10.49 -18.07 9.73
C PRO A 33 -9.46 -17.08 9.19
N ASP A 34 -9.70 -16.47 8.06
CA ASP A 34 -8.82 -15.48 7.39
C ASP A 34 -9.10 -14.03 7.80
N ILE A 35 -10.09 -13.79 8.69
CA ILE A 35 -10.42 -12.47 9.22
C ILE A 35 -10.40 -12.49 10.74
N ARG A 36 -9.75 -11.50 11.34
CA ARG A 36 -9.72 -11.31 12.81
C ARG A 36 -9.77 -9.84 13.17
N ILE A 37 -10.67 -9.50 14.09
CA ILE A 37 -10.66 -8.21 14.79
C ILE A 37 -9.59 -8.31 15.89
N ARG A 38 -8.62 -7.41 15.85
CA ARG A 38 -7.55 -7.32 16.83
C ARG A 38 -7.99 -6.48 18.02
N GLU A 39 -8.72 -5.42 17.74
CA GLU A 39 -9.09 -4.39 18.69
C GLU A 39 -10.39 -3.73 18.24
N ALA A 40 -11.24 -3.34 19.19
CA ALA A 40 -12.41 -2.51 18.96
C ALA A 40 -12.47 -1.47 20.08
N GLY A 41 -12.91 -0.26 19.77
CA GLY A 41 -13.05 0.85 20.71
C GLY A 41 -14.20 1.76 20.32
N LEU A 42 -14.68 2.54 21.29
CA LEU A 42 -15.70 3.55 21.07
C LEU A 42 -15.05 4.82 20.52
N GLU A 43 -15.67 5.38 19.52
CA GLU A 43 -15.23 6.62 18.89
C GLU A 43 -16.30 7.73 19.02
N LYS A 44 -15.87 8.97 18.88
CA LYS A 44 -16.75 10.14 18.93
C LYS A 44 -17.72 10.13 17.75
N ASN A 45 -18.89 10.72 17.97
CA ASN A 45 -19.87 10.94 16.91
C ASN A 45 -19.22 11.69 15.73
N GLY A 46 -19.48 11.20 14.51
CA GLY A 46 -18.90 11.75 13.29
C GLY A 46 -17.57 11.09 12.85
N PHE A 47 -16.96 10.23 13.67
CA PHE A 47 -15.82 9.44 13.22
C PHE A 47 -16.23 8.49 12.09
N HIS A 48 -15.38 8.42 11.05
CA HIS A 48 -15.59 7.53 9.93
C HIS A 48 -14.23 6.93 9.53
N ALA A 49 -14.06 5.63 9.68
CA ALA A 49 -12.79 4.94 9.49
C ALA A 49 -12.04 5.28 8.18
N ARG A 50 -12.76 5.53 7.08
CA ARG A 50 -12.14 5.92 5.81
C ARG A 50 -11.87 7.42 5.70
N LYS A 51 -12.83 8.27 6.15
CA LYS A 51 -12.78 9.73 5.93
C LYS A 51 -11.93 10.44 6.98
N SER A 52 -11.92 9.91 8.22
CA SER A 52 -11.15 10.46 9.33
C SER A 52 -9.68 10.05 9.31
N ALA A 53 -9.28 9.17 8.38
CA ALA A 53 -7.90 8.76 8.23
C ALA A 53 -7.05 9.92 7.68
N VAL A 54 -5.93 10.21 8.36
CA VAL A 54 -4.95 11.25 7.98
C VAL A 54 -3.78 10.68 7.17
N GLY A 55 -3.58 9.38 7.20
CA GLY A 55 -2.55 8.70 6.41
C GLY A 55 -2.72 7.18 6.41
N LYS A 56 -1.95 6.53 5.54
CA LYS A 56 -1.91 5.08 5.39
C LYS A 56 -0.51 4.61 5.09
N ARG A 57 -0.18 3.42 5.59
CA ARG A 57 1.00 2.66 5.19
C ARG A 57 0.59 1.40 4.44
N TYR A 58 1.25 1.18 3.31
CA TYR A 58 1.20 -0.06 2.55
C TYR A 58 2.57 -0.69 2.50
N VAL A 59 2.62 -2.01 2.49
CA VAL A 59 3.84 -2.79 2.26
C VAL A 59 3.60 -3.73 1.10
N TYR A 60 4.53 -3.74 0.15
CA TYR A 60 4.53 -4.70 -0.95
C TYR A 60 5.69 -5.67 -0.78
N GLN A 61 5.38 -6.97 -0.74
CA GLN A 61 6.35 -8.05 -0.51
C GLN A 61 6.69 -8.77 -1.81
N ILE A 62 7.99 -8.90 -2.07
CA ILE A 62 8.56 -9.51 -3.28
C ILE A 62 9.52 -10.62 -2.85
N ASP A 63 9.43 -11.73 -3.55
CA ASP A 63 10.35 -12.86 -3.44
C ASP A 63 11.16 -12.94 -4.73
N THR A 64 12.49 -12.74 -4.65
CA THR A 64 13.42 -12.75 -5.80
C THR A 64 14.24 -14.02 -5.88
N ASP A 65 14.03 -14.99 -5.00
CA ASP A 65 14.70 -16.29 -5.04
C ASP A 65 14.37 -17.01 -6.35
N GLU A 66 15.30 -17.83 -6.82
CA GLU A 66 15.11 -18.61 -8.05
C GLU A 66 13.88 -19.52 -7.95
N LYS A 67 13.71 -20.18 -6.79
CA LYS A 67 12.57 -21.05 -6.50
C LYS A 67 11.58 -20.35 -5.58
N PRO A 68 10.28 -20.33 -5.95
CA PRO A 68 9.27 -19.67 -5.12
C PRO A 68 9.08 -20.41 -3.79
N ASP A 69 8.89 -19.64 -2.71
CA ASP A 69 8.43 -20.21 -1.46
C ASP A 69 6.95 -20.58 -1.55
N VAL A 70 6.66 -21.88 -1.48
CA VAL A 70 5.28 -22.39 -1.62
C VAL A 70 4.39 -22.03 -0.44
N PHE A 71 4.95 -21.76 0.75
CA PHE A 71 4.19 -21.37 1.92
C PHE A 71 3.76 -19.90 1.85
N ASP A 72 4.64 -19.03 1.32
CA ASP A 72 4.37 -17.59 1.21
C ASP A 72 3.73 -17.17 -0.13
N ARG A 73 3.46 -18.10 -1.04
CA ARG A 73 2.96 -17.81 -2.40
C ARG A 73 1.69 -16.95 -2.46
N ARG A 74 0.88 -16.94 -1.39
CA ARG A 74 -0.34 -16.13 -1.29
C ARG A 74 -0.07 -14.71 -0.84
N TYR A 75 1.10 -14.45 -0.24
CA TYR A 75 1.45 -13.22 0.46
C TYR A 75 2.64 -12.49 -0.13
N THR A 76 3.28 -13.08 -1.14
CA THR A 76 4.42 -12.49 -1.84
C THR A 76 4.22 -12.51 -3.35
N TYR A 77 4.83 -11.57 -4.03
CA TYR A 77 5.00 -11.62 -5.47
C TYR A 77 6.34 -12.26 -5.80
N HIS A 78 6.34 -13.52 -6.25
CA HIS A 78 7.54 -14.16 -6.75
C HIS A 78 7.95 -13.51 -8.08
N PHE A 79 9.13 -12.92 -8.06
CA PHE A 79 9.72 -12.17 -9.16
C PHE A 79 11.22 -12.48 -9.26
N PRO A 80 11.61 -13.64 -9.82
CA PRO A 80 12.98 -14.17 -9.82
C PRO A 80 13.87 -13.39 -10.78
N LYS A 81 14.07 -12.13 -10.52
CA LYS A 81 14.93 -11.23 -11.28
C LYS A 81 15.89 -10.52 -10.34
N LYS A 82 17.13 -10.31 -10.82
CA LYS A 82 18.06 -9.43 -10.11
C LYS A 82 17.55 -7.99 -10.18
N LEU A 83 17.48 -7.33 -9.05
CA LEU A 83 17.00 -5.97 -8.93
C LEU A 83 18.09 -5.06 -8.35
N ASP A 84 18.27 -3.90 -8.96
CA ASP A 84 19.09 -2.82 -8.42
C ASP A 84 18.25 -2.02 -7.41
N ILE A 85 18.44 -2.34 -6.12
CA ILE A 85 17.71 -1.70 -5.02
C ILE A 85 18.05 -0.21 -4.91
N ALA A 86 19.31 0.18 -5.20
CA ALA A 86 19.72 1.56 -5.15
C ALA A 86 19.01 2.40 -6.23
N ALA A 87 18.93 1.89 -7.45
CA ALA A 87 18.18 2.54 -8.53
C ALA A 87 16.67 2.63 -8.22
N MET A 88 16.09 1.57 -7.62
CA MET A 88 14.70 1.59 -7.16
C MET A 88 14.48 2.67 -6.09
N GLN A 89 15.38 2.79 -5.12
CA GLN A 89 15.27 3.79 -4.06
C GLN A 89 15.41 5.22 -4.62
N GLN A 90 16.34 5.47 -5.55
CA GLN A 90 16.45 6.76 -6.24
C GLN A 90 15.17 7.13 -7.00
N ALA A 91 14.58 6.19 -7.73
CA ALA A 91 13.30 6.42 -8.41
C ALA A 91 12.16 6.65 -7.42
N ALA A 92 12.16 5.97 -6.28
CA ALA A 92 11.18 6.14 -5.22
C ALA A 92 11.22 7.54 -4.60
N GLU A 93 12.41 8.10 -4.41
CA GLU A 93 12.61 9.46 -3.89
C GLU A 93 11.97 10.52 -4.81
N LEU A 94 12.06 10.35 -6.12
CA LEU A 94 11.43 11.24 -7.10
C LEU A 94 9.90 11.21 -7.07
N LEU A 95 9.30 10.18 -6.47
CA LEU A 95 7.85 10.02 -6.32
C LEU A 95 7.33 10.54 -4.97
N THR A 96 8.23 10.95 -4.06
CA THR A 96 7.85 11.54 -2.77
C THR A 96 7.38 12.98 -2.94
N GLY A 97 6.60 13.46 -1.98
CA GLY A 97 6.00 14.79 -2.05
C GLY A 97 4.56 14.78 -2.55
N THR A 98 4.08 15.96 -2.93
CA THR A 98 2.70 16.17 -3.39
C THR A 98 2.68 16.30 -4.90
N HIS A 99 2.05 15.34 -5.58
CA HIS A 99 1.97 15.27 -7.02
C HIS A 99 0.57 14.90 -7.52
N GLU A 100 0.33 15.13 -8.81
CA GLU A 100 -0.81 14.60 -9.55
C GLU A 100 -0.47 13.17 -10.04
N PHE A 101 -1.04 12.16 -9.39
CA PHE A 101 -0.76 10.76 -9.69
C PHE A 101 -1.71 10.14 -10.75
N ALA A 102 -2.17 10.94 -11.71
CA ALA A 102 -3.06 10.47 -12.77
C ALA A 102 -2.46 9.31 -13.58
N ALA A 103 -1.15 9.32 -13.83
CA ALA A 103 -0.45 8.21 -14.50
C ALA A 103 -0.40 6.92 -13.68
N TYR A 104 -0.64 6.98 -12.38
CA TYR A 104 -0.52 5.86 -11.45
C TYR A 104 -1.88 5.36 -10.96
N THR A 105 -2.94 5.55 -11.71
CA THR A 105 -4.26 4.99 -11.43
C THR A 105 -4.90 4.41 -12.68
N ASP A 106 -5.65 3.32 -12.52
CA ASP A 106 -6.45 2.73 -13.61
C ASP A 106 -7.89 3.28 -13.62
N LYS A 107 -8.25 4.15 -12.64
CA LYS A 107 -9.57 4.75 -12.58
C LYS A 107 -9.59 6.11 -13.27
N LYS A 108 -10.41 6.25 -14.31
CA LYS A 108 -10.49 7.47 -15.14
C LYS A 108 -11.29 8.60 -14.47
N ASP A 109 -12.27 8.27 -13.64
CA ASP A 109 -13.23 9.23 -13.06
C ASP A 109 -12.88 9.63 -11.63
N GLU A 110 -11.58 9.80 -11.32
CA GLU A 110 -11.17 10.32 -10.02
C GLU A 110 -11.41 11.83 -9.93
N THR A 111 -12.12 12.26 -8.88
CA THR A 111 -12.42 13.68 -8.64
C THR A 111 -11.14 14.51 -8.43
N SER A 112 -10.09 13.89 -7.88
CA SER A 112 -8.77 14.48 -7.69
C SER A 112 -7.72 13.39 -7.67
N THR A 113 -6.68 13.55 -8.49
CA THR A 113 -5.53 12.65 -8.52
C THR A 113 -4.36 13.13 -7.67
N LYS A 114 -4.52 14.28 -7.00
CA LYS A 114 -3.49 14.85 -6.13
C LYS A 114 -3.36 14.04 -4.84
N ARG A 115 -2.16 13.56 -4.53
CA ARG A 115 -1.81 12.84 -3.30
C ARG A 115 -0.46 13.29 -2.78
N THR A 116 -0.24 13.12 -1.48
CA THR A 116 1.07 13.34 -0.87
C THR A 116 1.62 11.99 -0.42
N ILE A 117 2.76 11.61 -0.96
CA ILE A 117 3.57 10.48 -0.49
C ILE A 117 4.64 11.05 0.45
N TYR A 118 4.64 10.58 1.69
CA TYR A 118 5.62 11.01 2.70
C TYR A 118 6.94 10.29 2.53
N ALA A 119 6.88 8.98 2.28
CA ALA A 119 8.06 8.15 2.07
C ALA A 119 7.73 6.93 1.19
N ILE A 120 8.73 6.51 0.42
CA ILE A 120 8.79 5.18 -0.18
C ILE A 120 10.15 4.60 0.19
N MET A 121 10.16 3.49 0.91
CA MET A 121 11.38 2.81 1.35
C MET A 121 11.49 1.46 0.66
N VAL A 122 12.61 1.24 -0.02
CA VAL A 122 12.91 -0.02 -0.70
C VAL A 122 14.04 -0.71 0.05
N GLY A 123 13.81 -1.90 0.54
CA GLY A 123 14.82 -2.64 1.29
C GLY A 123 14.51 -4.12 1.36
N GLY A 124 15.51 -4.90 1.76
CA GLY A 124 15.34 -6.34 1.90
C GLY A 124 16.66 -7.06 2.14
N GLN A 125 16.55 -8.34 2.45
CA GLN A 125 17.68 -9.23 2.68
C GLN A 125 17.31 -10.66 2.25
N GLY A 126 18.28 -11.43 1.77
CA GLY A 126 18.13 -12.87 1.53
C GLY A 126 16.99 -13.20 0.55
N GLY A 127 16.95 -12.55 -0.61
CA GLY A 127 15.92 -12.80 -1.64
C GLY A 127 14.55 -12.17 -1.35
N ARG A 128 14.35 -11.59 -0.17
CA ARG A 128 13.10 -10.92 0.21
C ARG A 128 13.25 -9.41 0.12
N ILE A 129 12.39 -8.76 -0.66
CA ILE A 129 12.35 -7.31 -0.82
C ILE A 129 10.99 -6.81 -0.34
N ASN A 130 11.01 -5.73 0.44
CA ASN A 130 9.83 -5.01 0.86
C ASN A 130 9.90 -3.58 0.32
N ILE A 131 8.78 -3.10 -0.23
CA ILE A 131 8.61 -1.69 -0.58
C ILE A 131 7.51 -1.14 0.31
N GLN A 132 7.86 -0.20 1.17
CA GLN A 132 6.92 0.46 2.07
C GLN A 132 6.52 1.82 1.48
N TYR A 133 5.24 2.12 1.50
CA TYR A 133 4.65 3.37 1.00
C TYR A 133 3.87 4.04 2.12
N GLU A 134 4.20 5.28 2.44
CA GLU A 134 3.48 6.10 3.40
C GLU A 134 2.97 7.38 2.75
N GLY A 135 1.71 7.75 3.01
CA GLY A 135 1.11 8.94 2.41
C GLY A 135 -0.28 9.24 2.96
N THR A 136 -0.83 10.39 2.56
CA THR A 136 -2.18 10.84 2.95
C THR A 136 -3.27 9.87 2.50
N GLY A 137 -3.03 9.18 1.39
CA GLY A 137 -3.93 8.22 0.77
C GLY A 137 -3.43 7.84 -0.61
N PHE A 138 -4.03 6.81 -1.18
CA PHE A 138 -3.62 6.27 -2.47
C PHE A 138 -4.84 6.10 -3.38
N LEU A 139 -4.65 6.34 -4.68
CA LEU A 139 -5.65 6.13 -5.72
C LEU A 139 -5.88 4.63 -5.96
N TYR A 140 -6.91 4.34 -6.72
CA TYR A 140 -7.18 2.97 -7.15
C TYR A 140 -5.97 2.39 -7.91
N HIS A 141 -5.49 1.23 -7.49
CA HIS A 141 -4.31 0.53 -8.01
C HIS A 141 -2.96 1.25 -7.84
N MET A 142 -2.92 2.47 -7.30
CA MET A 142 -1.74 3.33 -7.28
C MET A 142 -0.48 2.63 -6.75
N VAL A 143 -0.53 2.04 -5.56
CA VAL A 143 0.63 1.37 -4.96
C VAL A 143 1.15 0.24 -5.85
N ARG A 144 0.27 -0.53 -6.47
CA ARG A 144 0.66 -1.63 -7.36
C ARG A 144 1.32 -1.16 -8.64
N ILE A 145 0.84 -0.03 -9.21
CA ILE A 145 1.43 0.58 -10.42
C ILE A 145 2.79 1.20 -10.07
N LEU A 146 2.90 1.89 -8.94
CA LEU A 146 4.17 2.38 -8.41
C LEU A 146 5.18 1.22 -8.25
N THR A 147 4.74 0.11 -7.64
CA THR A 147 5.57 -1.09 -7.49
C THR A 147 6.05 -1.63 -8.83
N GLY A 148 5.15 -1.79 -9.81
CA GLY A 148 5.53 -2.27 -11.15
C GLY A 148 6.53 -1.34 -11.83
N THR A 149 6.36 -0.03 -11.68
CA THR A 149 7.28 0.97 -12.21
C THR A 149 8.68 0.86 -11.57
N LEU A 150 8.73 0.73 -10.24
CA LEU A 150 9.99 0.56 -9.51
C LEU A 150 10.68 -0.76 -9.86
N LEU A 151 9.92 -1.82 -10.08
CA LEU A 151 10.49 -3.12 -10.54
C LEU A 151 11.11 -3.01 -11.93
N GLU A 152 10.48 -2.28 -12.87
CA GLU A 152 11.07 -2.03 -14.19
C GLU A 152 12.35 -1.20 -14.09
N VAL A 153 12.42 -0.24 -13.17
CA VAL A 153 13.67 0.50 -12.88
C VAL A 153 14.73 -0.44 -12.31
N GLY A 154 14.37 -1.26 -11.31
CA GLY A 154 15.30 -2.21 -10.70
C GLY A 154 15.84 -3.25 -11.66
N MET A 155 15.10 -3.63 -12.70
CA MET A 155 15.57 -4.49 -13.80
C MET A 155 16.46 -3.76 -14.81
N GLY A 156 16.56 -2.43 -14.75
CA GLY A 156 17.23 -1.62 -15.76
C GLY A 156 16.47 -1.50 -17.10
N THR A 157 15.20 -1.97 -17.15
CA THR A 157 14.35 -1.85 -18.35
C THR A 157 13.68 -0.49 -18.47
N ARG A 158 13.74 0.30 -17.40
CA ARG A 158 13.21 1.66 -17.32
C ARG A 158 14.23 2.59 -16.67
N ARG A 159 14.39 3.79 -17.20
CA ARG A 159 15.26 4.84 -16.64
C ARG A 159 14.63 5.42 -15.36
N ILE A 160 15.47 5.85 -14.42
CA ILE A 160 15.05 6.45 -13.15
C ILE A 160 14.15 7.67 -13.39
N GLU A 161 14.56 8.57 -14.29
CA GLU A 161 13.84 9.82 -14.57
C GLU A 161 12.46 9.61 -15.21
N SER A 162 12.19 8.41 -15.74
CA SER A 162 10.91 8.10 -16.37
C SER A 162 9.73 8.19 -15.39
N VAL A 163 9.96 8.11 -14.08
CA VAL A 163 8.90 8.22 -13.07
C VAL A 163 8.35 9.65 -13.01
N THR A 164 9.22 10.67 -13.13
CA THR A 164 8.81 12.09 -13.20
C THR A 164 8.15 12.40 -14.54
N ILE A 165 8.68 11.87 -15.65
CA ILE A 165 8.06 12.00 -16.97
C ILE A 165 6.62 11.45 -16.96
N ALA A 166 6.38 10.33 -16.27
CA ALA A 166 5.03 9.79 -16.13
C ALA A 166 4.10 10.71 -15.31
N LEU A 167 4.61 11.30 -14.20
CA LEU A 167 3.87 12.27 -13.39
C LEU A 167 3.45 13.49 -14.23
N GLU A 168 4.39 14.07 -14.97
CA GLU A 168 4.19 15.26 -15.80
C GLU A 168 3.21 14.99 -16.95
N ALA A 169 3.36 13.85 -17.62
CA ALA A 169 2.51 13.44 -18.74
C ALA A 169 1.07 13.11 -18.30
N LYS A 170 0.85 12.76 -17.03
CA LYS A 170 -0.45 12.31 -16.49
C LYS A 170 -1.06 11.15 -17.30
N ASP A 171 -0.21 10.38 -17.97
CA ASP A 171 -0.58 9.31 -18.89
C ASP A 171 -0.24 7.95 -18.28
N ARG A 172 -1.26 7.12 -18.07
CA ARG A 172 -1.14 5.75 -17.51
C ARG A 172 -0.16 4.88 -18.31
N THR A 173 -0.08 5.07 -19.63
CA THR A 173 0.81 4.29 -20.49
C THR A 173 2.30 4.56 -20.26
N LYS A 174 2.61 5.69 -19.64
CA LYS A 174 3.99 6.06 -19.25
C LYS A 174 4.44 5.46 -17.92
N ALA A 175 3.51 4.97 -17.09
CA ALA A 175 3.84 4.24 -15.86
C ALA A 175 4.07 2.75 -16.15
N GLY A 176 4.61 2.03 -15.17
CA GLY A 176 4.89 0.60 -15.28
C GLY A 176 3.65 -0.29 -15.21
N PHE A 177 3.89 -1.60 -15.22
CA PHE A 177 2.83 -2.60 -15.16
C PHE A 177 2.10 -2.60 -13.79
N LEU A 178 0.90 -3.18 -13.77
CA LEU A 178 0.14 -3.39 -12.53
C LEU A 178 0.68 -4.62 -11.79
N ALA A 179 1.46 -4.43 -10.74
CA ALA A 179 1.98 -5.52 -9.92
C ALA A 179 0.85 -6.36 -9.30
N PRO A 180 1.00 -7.69 -9.13
CA PRO A 180 -0.02 -8.58 -8.58
C PRO A 180 -0.50 -8.15 -7.20
N ALA A 181 -1.81 -8.31 -6.93
CA ALA A 181 -2.40 -7.89 -5.66
C ALA A 181 -1.85 -8.66 -4.45
N ARG A 182 -1.49 -9.93 -4.63
CA ARG A 182 -1.08 -10.85 -3.56
C ARG A 182 0.14 -10.41 -2.75
N GLY A 183 1.01 -9.56 -3.30
CA GLY A 183 2.15 -9.00 -2.56
C GLY A 183 1.80 -7.78 -1.73
N LEU A 184 0.61 -7.19 -1.90
CA LEU A 184 0.24 -5.93 -1.29
C LEU A 184 -0.53 -6.10 0.01
N PHE A 185 -0.11 -5.35 1.04
CA PHE A 185 -0.75 -5.26 2.34
C PHE A 185 -1.08 -3.81 2.69
N LEU A 186 -2.33 -3.55 3.11
CA LEU A 186 -2.62 -2.37 3.92
C LEU A 186 -2.09 -2.66 5.33
N ASP A 187 -0.97 -2.05 5.66
CA ASP A 187 -0.25 -2.34 6.92
C ASP A 187 -0.83 -1.56 8.09
N GLU A 188 -1.08 -0.26 7.90
CA GLU A 188 -1.60 0.61 8.95
C GLU A 188 -2.44 1.77 8.39
N VAL A 189 -3.44 2.21 9.17
CA VAL A 189 -4.24 3.42 8.93
C VAL A 189 -4.05 4.37 10.10
N TYR A 190 -3.71 5.62 9.82
CA TYR A 190 -3.42 6.63 10.83
C TYR A 190 -4.58 7.61 10.99
N TYR A 191 -4.95 7.88 12.25
CA TYR A 191 -6.02 8.81 12.65
C TYR A 191 -5.51 10.01 13.44
N LYS A 192 -4.23 10.01 13.80
CA LYS A 192 -3.51 11.14 14.40
C LYS A 192 -2.33 11.45 13.50
N GLU A 193 -2.00 12.72 13.37
CA GLU A 193 -0.76 13.08 12.67
C GLU A 193 0.41 12.43 13.40
N LYS A 194 1.14 11.60 12.68
CA LYS A 194 2.47 11.19 13.12
C LYS A 194 3.42 12.33 12.84
N SER A 195 4.42 12.50 13.69
CA SER A 195 5.59 13.33 13.41
C SER A 195 6.46 12.63 12.35
N TRP A 196 5.98 12.58 11.11
CA TRP A 196 6.80 12.15 9.97
C TRP A 196 7.89 13.17 9.62
N ARG A 197 7.98 14.22 10.40
CA ARG A 197 8.78 15.41 10.11
C ARG A 197 9.99 15.55 11.02
N GLU A 198 10.28 14.55 11.84
CA GLU A 198 11.51 14.45 12.61
C GLU A 198 12.48 13.44 12.04
#